data_ac6fd7fa51a06026d2d837b30e12e6af
#
_entry.id   ac6fd7fa51a06026d2d837b30e12e6af
#
_cell.length_a   1.000
_cell.length_b   1.000
_cell.length_c   1.000
_cell.angle_alpha   90.00
_cell.angle_beta   90.00
_cell.angle_gamma   90.00
#
_symmetry.space_group_name_H-M   'P 1'
#
loop_
_entity.id
_entity.type
_entity.pdbx_description
1 polymer ?
#
loop_
_entity_poly.entity_id
_entity_poly.type
_entity_poly.pdbx_seq_one_letter_code
_entity_poly.pdbx_strand_id
1 'polypeptide(L)'
;MRNRLFAVICALLALAMLPGGASARAKKAPKKDIGIQLYSVRSLIGVFGKSQGDYKPVLKQLADMGYTSVEAASYKDGMLYGQTPEQFRKDVEDAGMRVISTHCTLNLSDEELASGDFSKALAWWDECIAAHKAAGAEYIVVPSMRKISTLKDLQTYCRYFNEVGARCAAAGMKFGYHNHSREFEKIEDKVMLDYMLENTDPDKVLFEMD
;
A
#
# COMPACT_ATOMS: atom_id res chain seq x y z
N MET A 1 -8.65 -46.47 -65.69
CA MET A 1 -8.43 -46.53 -64.23
C MET A 1 -7.64 -45.32 -63.66
N ARG A 2 -6.93 -44.59 -64.54
CA ARG A 2 -6.04 -43.44 -64.02
C ARG A 2 -6.81 -42.19 -63.65
N ASN A 3 -7.99 -41.90 -64.17
CA ASN A 3 -8.77 -40.69 -63.89
C ASN A 3 -9.64 -40.76 -62.62
N ARG A 4 -9.93 -41.94 -62.09
CA ARG A 4 -10.66 -42.07 -60.83
C ARG A 4 -9.80 -41.90 -59.57
N LEU A 5 -8.48 -42.17 -59.73
CA LEU A 5 -7.53 -41.99 -58.60
C LEU A 5 -7.25 -40.49 -58.35
N PHE A 6 -7.21 -39.68 -59.42
CA PHE A 6 -7.00 -38.25 -59.34
C PHE A 6 -8.18 -37.50 -58.68
N ALA A 7 -9.40 -37.94 -58.92
CA ALA A 7 -10.60 -37.33 -58.37
C ALA A 7 -10.71 -37.60 -56.85
N VAL A 8 -10.25 -38.73 -56.33
CA VAL A 8 -10.28 -39.06 -54.90
C VAL A 8 -9.17 -38.30 -54.16
N ILE A 9 -8.00 -38.09 -54.77
CA ILE A 9 -6.91 -37.31 -54.11
C ILE A 9 -7.25 -35.83 -54.05
N CYS A 10 -7.92 -35.24 -55.03
CA CYS A 10 -8.37 -33.85 -54.97
C CYS A 10 -9.52 -33.64 -53.96
N ALA A 11 -10.39 -34.65 -53.74
CA ALA A 11 -11.46 -34.54 -52.74
C ALA A 11 -10.93 -34.62 -51.29
N LEU A 12 -9.85 -35.40 -51.08
CA LEU A 12 -9.20 -35.50 -49.77
C LEU A 12 -8.35 -34.27 -49.42
N LEU A 13 -7.75 -33.59 -50.40
CA LEU A 13 -7.02 -32.34 -50.22
C LEU A 13 -7.95 -31.12 -50.00
N ALA A 14 -9.17 -31.12 -50.50
CA ALA A 14 -10.13 -30.05 -50.28
C ALA A 14 -10.74 -30.08 -48.85
N LEU A 15 -10.73 -31.23 -48.16
CA LEU A 15 -11.24 -31.36 -46.79
C LEU A 15 -10.24 -30.93 -45.71
N ALA A 16 -8.95 -30.73 -46.06
CA ALA A 16 -7.89 -30.31 -45.15
C ALA A 16 -7.73 -28.77 -45.03
N MET A 17 -8.53 -28.00 -45.81
CA MET A 17 -8.50 -26.54 -45.80
C MET A 17 -9.77 -25.90 -45.23
N LEU A 18 -10.43 -26.57 -44.29
CA LEU A 18 -11.37 -25.83 -43.44
C LEU A 18 -10.53 -24.98 -42.47
N PRO A 19 -10.65 -23.65 -42.51
CA PRO A 19 -10.00 -22.84 -41.48
C PRO A 19 -10.66 -23.27 -40.17
N GLY A 20 -9.94 -24.06 -39.41
CA GLY A 20 -10.25 -24.27 -37.99
C GLY A 20 -10.31 -22.89 -37.37
N GLY A 21 -11.52 -22.40 -37.14
CA GLY A 21 -11.73 -21.15 -36.42
C GLY A 21 -11.16 -21.29 -35.00
N ALA A 22 -9.85 -21.14 -34.90
CA ALA A 22 -9.25 -20.82 -33.60
C ALA A 22 -9.84 -19.49 -33.20
N SER A 23 -10.96 -19.54 -32.50
CA SER A 23 -11.46 -18.39 -31.74
C SER A 23 -10.33 -18.01 -30.79
N ALA A 24 -9.52 -17.09 -31.24
CA ALA A 24 -8.52 -16.47 -30.36
C ALA A 24 -9.33 -15.80 -29.26
N ARG A 25 -9.51 -16.53 -28.15
CA ARG A 25 -10.09 -15.99 -26.92
C ARG A 25 -9.21 -14.81 -26.57
N ALA A 26 -9.67 -13.60 -26.90
CA ALA A 26 -8.97 -12.38 -26.60
C ALA A 26 -8.57 -12.46 -25.12
N LYS A 27 -7.28 -12.51 -24.83
CA LYS A 27 -6.78 -12.44 -23.45
C LYS A 27 -7.33 -11.14 -22.89
N LYS A 28 -8.26 -11.26 -21.95
CA LYS A 28 -8.82 -10.10 -21.25
C LYS A 28 -7.64 -9.32 -20.72
N ALA A 29 -7.50 -8.06 -21.10
CA ALA A 29 -6.43 -7.21 -20.59
C ALA A 29 -6.40 -7.32 -19.05
N PRO A 30 -5.23 -7.39 -18.42
CA PRO A 30 -5.15 -7.48 -16.98
C PRO A 30 -5.95 -6.30 -16.41
N LYS A 31 -6.85 -6.59 -15.47
CA LYS A 31 -7.63 -5.56 -14.79
C LYS A 31 -6.61 -4.66 -14.09
N LYS A 32 -6.61 -3.36 -14.38
CA LYS A 32 -5.73 -2.41 -13.70
C LYS A 32 -6.06 -2.42 -12.21
N ASP A 33 -5.03 -2.51 -11.38
CA ASP A 33 -5.14 -2.31 -9.94
C ASP A 33 -5.11 -0.80 -9.69
N ILE A 34 -6.21 -0.25 -9.17
CA ILE A 34 -6.34 1.18 -8.90
C ILE A 34 -6.69 1.32 -7.43
N GLY A 35 -5.78 1.91 -6.66
CA GLY A 35 -5.98 2.20 -5.25
C GLY A 35 -6.57 3.58 -5.01
N ILE A 36 -7.18 3.75 -3.85
CA ILE A 36 -7.56 5.06 -3.31
C ILE A 36 -7.12 5.18 -1.86
N GLN A 37 -6.50 6.32 -1.54
CA GLN A 37 -6.27 6.69 -0.16
C GLN A 37 -7.57 7.18 0.47
N LEU A 38 -8.01 6.54 1.54
CA LEU A 38 -9.27 6.86 2.22
C LEU A 38 -9.27 8.25 2.88
N TYR A 39 -8.10 8.87 3.05
CA TYR A 39 -7.99 10.27 3.44
C TYR A 39 -8.68 11.21 2.45
N SER A 40 -8.73 10.85 1.17
CA SER A 40 -9.42 11.64 0.13
C SER A 40 -10.93 11.77 0.37
N VAL A 41 -11.51 10.80 1.08
CA VAL A 41 -12.95 10.79 1.45
C VAL A 41 -13.17 10.97 2.96
N ARG A 42 -12.18 11.50 3.67
CA ARG A 42 -12.20 11.66 5.14
C ARG A 42 -13.38 12.43 5.70
N SER A 43 -13.96 13.34 4.92
CA SER A 43 -15.17 14.06 5.30
C SER A 43 -16.42 13.17 5.42
N LEU A 44 -16.39 11.99 4.77
CA LEU A 44 -17.50 11.04 4.76
C LEU A 44 -17.31 9.92 5.80
N ILE A 45 -16.06 9.51 6.07
CA ILE A 45 -15.76 8.32 6.87
C ILE A 45 -14.97 8.60 8.14
N GLY A 46 -14.45 9.81 8.30
CA GLY A 46 -13.56 10.18 9.40
C GLY A 46 -12.09 9.88 9.12
N VAL A 47 -11.22 10.22 10.08
CA VAL A 47 -9.76 10.12 9.99
C VAL A 47 -9.13 10.20 11.38
N PHE A 48 -7.89 9.76 11.54
CA PHE A 48 -7.11 9.86 12.79
C PHE A 48 -7.83 9.33 14.03
N GLY A 49 -8.38 8.12 13.93
CA GLY A 49 -9.10 7.45 15.01
C GLY A 49 -10.52 8.01 15.26
N LYS A 50 -10.97 8.95 14.45
CA LYS A 50 -12.37 9.42 14.47
C LYS A 50 -13.12 8.70 13.34
N SER A 51 -14.17 7.98 13.72
CA SER A 51 -15.14 7.43 12.77
C SER A 51 -16.26 8.46 12.57
N GLN A 52 -16.71 8.61 11.33
CA GLN A 52 -17.83 9.46 10.99
C GLN A 52 -18.89 8.62 10.28
N GLY A 53 -19.92 8.23 11.01
CA GLY A 53 -21.00 7.41 10.46
C GLY A 53 -20.60 5.99 10.06
N ASP A 54 -21.44 5.38 9.24
CA ASP A 54 -21.15 4.08 8.62
C ASP A 54 -20.32 4.29 7.33
N TYR A 55 -19.09 3.81 7.31
CA TYR A 55 -18.20 3.94 6.16
C TYR A 55 -18.45 2.90 5.06
N LYS A 56 -19.20 1.83 5.32
CA LYS A 56 -19.42 0.72 4.38
C LYS A 56 -20.09 1.15 3.07
N PRO A 57 -21.12 2.02 3.07
CA PRO A 57 -21.68 2.54 1.82
C PRO A 57 -20.67 3.30 0.97
N VAL A 58 -19.72 4.01 1.62
CA VAL A 58 -18.65 4.73 0.91
C VAL A 58 -17.68 3.76 0.27
N LEU A 59 -17.27 2.69 0.97
CA LEU A 59 -16.44 1.63 0.39
C LEU A 59 -17.11 1.00 -0.83
N LYS A 60 -18.41 0.72 -0.73
CA LYS A 60 -19.17 0.17 -1.87
C LYS A 60 -19.18 1.13 -3.06
N GLN A 61 -19.40 2.42 -2.86
CA GLN A 61 -19.36 3.42 -3.93
C GLN A 61 -17.99 3.49 -4.59
N LEU A 62 -16.90 3.45 -3.82
CA LEU A 62 -15.54 3.42 -4.34
C LEU A 62 -15.28 2.18 -5.21
N ALA A 63 -15.72 1.02 -4.76
CA ALA A 63 -15.62 -0.21 -5.54
C ALA A 63 -16.45 -0.14 -6.84
N ASP A 64 -17.66 0.42 -6.80
CA ASP A 64 -18.53 0.61 -7.98
C ASP A 64 -17.90 1.61 -8.98
N MET A 65 -17.08 2.57 -8.52
CA MET A 65 -16.26 3.46 -9.36
C MET A 65 -15.07 2.74 -10.01
N GLY A 66 -14.73 1.53 -9.57
CA GLY A 66 -13.67 0.71 -10.14
C GLY A 66 -12.38 0.66 -9.34
N TYR A 67 -12.32 1.23 -8.14
CA TYR A 67 -11.21 1.04 -7.23
C TYR A 67 -11.13 -0.41 -6.78
N THR A 68 -9.91 -0.94 -6.65
CA THR A 68 -9.64 -2.34 -6.33
C THR A 68 -8.92 -2.50 -4.99
N SER A 69 -8.34 -1.41 -4.50
CA SER A 69 -7.61 -1.39 -3.24
C SER A 69 -7.78 -0.06 -2.51
N VAL A 70 -7.56 -0.10 -1.20
CA VAL A 70 -7.60 1.08 -0.34
C VAL A 70 -6.30 1.22 0.45
N GLU A 71 -5.91 2.48 0.70
CA GLU A 71 -4.98 2.86 1.75
C GLU A 71 -5.76 3.49 2.89
N ALA A 72 -5.71 2.87 4.07
CA ALA A 72 -6.39 3.38 5.25
C ALA A 72 -5.65 4.58 5.85
N ALA A 73 -6.36 5.51 6.48
CA ALA A 73 -5.78 6.71 7.10
C ALA A 73 -6.33 6.96 8.53
N SER A 74 -6.81 5.92 9.20
CA SER A 74 -7.35 6.04 10.54
C SER A 74 -7.00 4.81 11.36
N TYR A 75 -5.89 4.90 12.11
CA TYR A 75 -5.49 3.92 13.11
C TYR A 75 -5.41 4.59 14.48
N LYS A 76 -5.96 3.93 15.49
CA LYS A 76 -5.87 4.36 16.89
C LYS A 76 -6.15 3.17 17.82
N ASP A 77 -5.29 2.97 18.81
CA ASP A 77 -5.47 2.00 19.90
C ASP A 77 -5.82 0.60 19.38
N GLY A 78 -5.10 0.12 18.36
CA GLY A 78 -5.30 -1.20 17.75
C GLY A 78 -6.46 -1.28 16.76
N MET A 79 -7.19 -0.19 16.50
CA MET A 79 -8.39 -0.18 15.65
C MET A 79 -8.19 0.66 14.39
N LEU A 80 -8.85 0.26 13.29
CA LEU A 80 -8.95 1.03 12.05
C LEU A 80 -10.41 1.50 11.86
N TYR A 81 -10.63 2.81 11.76
CA TYR A 81 -11.98 3.41 11.67
C TYR A 81 -12.94 2.94 12.78
N GLY A 82 -12.40 2.64 13.98
CA GLY A 82 -13.18 2.17 15.13
C GLY A 82 -13.59 0.69 15.07
N GLN A 83 -13.06 -0.07 14.11
CA GLN A 83 -13.27 -1.51 13.98
C GLN A 83 -11.99 -2.28 14.34
N THR A 84 -12.16 -3.55 14.73
CA THR A 84 -11.00 -4.44 14.80
C THR A 84 -10.34 -4.57 13.43
N PRO A 85 -9.04 -4.85 13.35
CA PRO A 85 -8.33 -5.02 12.08
C PRO A 85 -9.00 -6.03 11.15
N GLU A 86 -9.42 -7.16 11.69
CA GLU A 86 -10.09 -8.24 10.94
C GLU A 86 -11.46 -7.79 10.41
N GLN A 87 -12.22 -7.02 11.23
CA GLN A 87 -13.52 -6.51 10.79
C GLN A 87 -13.36 -5.46 9.70
N PHE A 88 -12.40 -4.54 9.83
CA PHE A 88 -12.09 -3.56 8.79
C PHE A 88 -11.68 -4.24 7.48
N ARG A 89 -10.78 -5.24 7.56
CA ARG A 89 -10.40 -6.05 6.40
C ARG A 89 -11.62 -6.67 5.73
N LYS A 90 -12.46 -7.33 6.52
CA LYS A 90 -13.67 -7.98 6.01
C LYS A 90 -14.61 -6.97 5.33
N ASP A 91 -14.82 -5.80 5.90
CA ASP A 91 -15.69 -4.78 5.33
C ASP A 91 -15.16 -4.26 3.97
N VAL A 92 -13.85 -4.12 3.82
CA VAL A 92 -13.19 -3.75 2.55
C VAL A 92 -13.31 -4.88 1.52
N GLU A 93 -13.11 -6.14 1.94
CA GLU A 93 -13.24 -7.32 1.08
C GLU A 93 -14.70 -7.54 0.64
N ASP A 94 -15.67 -7.34 1.53
CA ASP A 94 -17.11 -7.43 1.22
C ASP A 94 -17.54 -6.34 0.19
N ALA A 95 -16.87 -5.20 0.17
CA ALA A 95 -17.06 -4.17 -0.85
C ALA A 95 -16.41 -4.53 -2.20
N GLY A 96 -15.58 -5.57 -2.27
CA GLY A 96 -14.89 -6.02 -3.49
C GLY A 96 -13.50 -5.41 -3.69
N MET A 97 -12.90 -4.85 -2.64
CA MET A 97 -11.56 -4.26 -2.64
C MET A 97 -10.62 -5.02 -1.67
N ARG A 98 -9.37 -4.60 -1.57
CA ARG A 98 -8.41 -5.09 -0.58
C ARG A 98 -7.71 -3.93 0.12
N VAL A 99 -7.28 -4.15 1.35
CA VAL A 99 -6.41 -3.20 2.05
C VAL A 99 -4.98 -3.44 1.53
N ILE A 100 -4.36 -2.44 0.91
CA ILE A 100 -2.99 -2.56 0.42
C ILE A 100 -2.01 -1.83 1.33
N SER A 101 -2.39 -0.67 1.84
CA SER A 101 -1.54 0.21 2.63
C SER A 101 -2.33 0.89 3.74
N THR A 102 -1.61 1.41 4.71
CA THR A 102 -2.19 2.22 5.79
C THR A 102 -1.26 3.36 6.17
N HIS A 103 -1.82 4.53 6.41
CA HIS A 103 -1.11 5.63 7.04
C HIS A 103 -1.16 5.49 8.56
N CYS A 104 0.01 5.47 9.18
CA CYS A 104 0.17 5.36 10.63
C CYS A 104 1.43 6.10 11.09
N THR A 105 1.36 6.84 12.20
CA THR A 105 2.48 7.62 12.72
C THR A 105 2.61 7.45 14.23
N LEU A 106 3.83 7.23 14.69
CA LEU A 106 4.26 7.50 16.04
C LEU A 106 5.48 8.41 16.00
N ASN A 107 5.35 9.62 16.53
CA ASN A 107 6.47 10.52 16.66
C ASN A 107 7.33 10.14 17.88
N LEU A 108 8.64 10.27 17.74
CA LEU A 108 9.56 10.16 18.90
C LEU A 108 9.26 11.26 19.91
N SER A 109 9.32 10.92 21.19
CA SER A 109 9.37 11.87 22.29
C SER A 109 10.71 12.66 22.27
N ASP A 110 10.79 13.76 23.02
CA ASP A 110 12.03 14.52 23.12
C ASP A 110 13.16 13.69 23.77
N GLU A 111 12.81 12.79 24.70
CA GLU A 111 13.75 11.88 25.34
C GLU A 111 14.32 10.86 24.37
N GLU A 112 13.45 10.20 23.58
CA GLU A 112 13.86 9.21 22.57
C GLU A 112 14.69 9.89 21.46
N LEU A 113 14.30 11.10 21.05
CA LEU A 113 15.05 11.86 20.05
C LEU A 113 16.44 12.25 20.55
N ALA A 114 16.57 12.65 21.83
CA ALA A 114 17.82 13.04 22.42
C ALA A 114 18.74 11.85 22.75
N SER A 115 18.18 10.77 23.28
CA SER A 115 18.94 9.57 23.67
C SER A 115 19.27 8.66 22.50
N GLY A 116 18.36 8.59 21.50
CA GLY A 116 18.39 7.61 20.42
C GLY A 116 18.01 6.20 20.90
N ASP A 117 17.39 6.06 22.06
CA ASP A 117 16.76 4.83 22.54
C ASP A 117 15.30 4.80 22.11
N PHE A 118 14.97 3.91 21.21
CA PHE A 118 13.63 3.76 20.61
C PHE A 118 12.81 2.64 21.25
N SER A 119 13.26 2.04 22.35
CA SER A 119 12.66 0.82 22.92
C SER A 119 11.16 0.96 23.14
N LYS A 120 10.71 2.12 23.66
CA LYS A 120 9.30 2.39 23.92
C LYS A 120 8.50 2.56 22.61
N ALA A 121 9.00 3.36 21.68
CA ALA A 121 8.36 3.56 20.38
C ALA A 121 8.29 2.23 19.60
N LEU A 122 9.35 1.43 19.63
CA LEU A 122 9.41 0.14 18.93
C LEU A 122 8.45 -0.89 19.53
N ALA A 123 8.22 -0.89 20.84
CA ALA A 123 7.20 -1.74 21.46
C ALA A 123 5.78 -1.40 20.95
N TRP A 124 5.47 -0.11 20.81
CA TRP A 124 4.22 0.33 20.21
C TRP A 124 4.11 -0.09 18.73
N TRP A 125 5.23 -0.02 17.98
CA TRP A 125 5.24 -0.47 16.59
C TRP A 125 5.01 -1.98 16.46
N ASP A 126 5.46 -2.80 17.38
CA ASP A 126 5.18 -4.25 17.36
C ASP A 126 3.68 -4.53 17.40
N GLU A 127 2.93 -3.83 18.25
CA GLU A 127 1.46 -3.93 18.33
C GLU A 127 0.79 -3.36 17.07
N CYS A 128 1.27 -2.20 16.60
CA CYS A 128 0.77 -1.55 15.40
C CYS A 128 0.95 -2.44 14.17
N ILE A 129 2.13 -3.03 13.96
CA ILE A 129 2.43 -3.93 12.85
C ILE A 129 1.53 -5.17 12.89
N ALA A 130 1.30 -5.75 14.07
CA ALA A 130 0.41 -6.90 14.22
C ALA A 130 -1.03 -6.56 13.81
N ALA A 131 -1.54 -5.41 14.23
CA ALA A 131 -2.86 -4.93 13.85
C ALA A 131 -3.00 -4.69 12.34
N HIS A 132 -2.02 -4.03 11.72
CA HIS A 132 -2.04 -3.76 10.28
C HIS A 132 -1.91 -5.02 9.43
N LYS A 133 -1.13 -6.00 9.89
CA LYS A 133 -1.06 -7.32 9.27
C LYS A 133 -2.40 -8.05 9.32
N ALA A 134 -3.10 -8.00 10.47
CA ALA A 134 -4.44 -8.59 10.61
C ALA A 134 -5.46 -7.88 9.70
N ALA A 135 -5.31 -6.58 9.50
CA ALA A 135 -6.10 -5.82 8.53
C ALA A 135 -5.80 -6.15 7.06
N GLY A 136 -4.79 -6.98 6.77
CA GLY A 136 -4.41 -7.40 5.42
C GLY A 136 -3.52 -6.40 4.67
N ALA A 137 -2.98 -5.40 5.34
CA ALA A 137 -2.08 -4.43 4.73
C ALA A 137 -0.73 -5.06 4.35
N GLU A 138 -0.21 -4.68 3.19
CA GLU A 138 1.13 -5.02 2.73
C GLU A 138 2.15 -3.94 3.14
N TYR A 139 1.68 -2.70 3.26
CA TYR A 139 2.50 -1.53 3.56
C TYR A 139 1.97 -0.79 4.79
N ILE A 140 2.89 -0.27 5.60
CA ILE A 140 2.61 0.76 6.60
C ILE A 140 3.44 1.98 6.22
N VAL A 141 2.78 3.13 6.06
CA VAL A 141 3.42 4.36 5.60
C VAL A 141 3.23 5.45 6.65
N VAL A 142 4.32 6.12 7.01
CA VAL A 142 4.30 7.29 7.89
C VAL A 142 4.02 8.54 7.05
N PRO A 143 2.85 9.18 7.17
CA PRO A 143 2.48 10.33 6.33
C PRO A 143 3.12 11.63 6.79
N SER A 144 3.68 11.69 7.99
CA SER A 144 4.35 12.88 8.49
C SER A 144 5.13 12.57 9.76
N MET A 145 6.17 13.36 10.02
CA MET A 145 6.87 13.37 11.30
C MET A 145 6.74 14.76 11.96
N ARG A 146 7.08 14.86 13.22
CA ARG A 146 7.18 16.16 13.93
C ARG A 146 8.13 17.11 13.18
N LYS A 147 8.03 18.41 13.45
CA LYS A 147 8.95 19.38 12.87
C LYS A 147 10.38 19.07 13.32
N ILE A 148 11.27 18.90 12.35
CA ILE A 148 12.71 18.69 12.54
C ILE A 148 13.44 19.97 12.11
N SER A 149 14.45 20.37 12.90
CA SER A 149 15.19 21.61 12.68
C SER A 149 16.70 21.41 12.56
N THR A 150 17.21 20.21 12.82
CA THR A 150 18.65 19.89 12.75
C THR A 150 18.87 18.60 11.96
N LEU A 151 20.01 18.50 11.26
CA LEU A 151 20.40 17.25 10.59
C LEU A 151 20.66 16.13 11.60
N LYS A 152 21.09 16.45 12.82
CA LYS A 152 21.25 15.45 13.90
C LYS A 152 19.94 14.77 14.23
N ASP A 153 18.86 15.54 14.40
CA ASP A 153 17.54 14.98 14.71
C ASP A 153 16.98 14.21 13.53
N LEU A 154 17.20 14.69 12.29
CA LEU A 154 16.81 13.98 11.08
C LEU A 154 17.54 12.64 10.95
N GLN A 155 18.86 12.60 11.25
CA GLN A 155 19.63 11.36 11.31
C GLN A 155 19.06 10.37 12.33
N THR A 156 18.59 10.87 13.47
CA THR A 156 17.94 10.03 14.49
C THR A 156 16.64 9.44 13.96
N TYR A 157 15.84 10.23 13.23
CA TYR A 157 14.63 9.70 12.57
C TYR A 157 14.96 8.68 11.48
N CYS A 158 16.00 8.87 10.68
CA CYS A 158 16.42 7.88 9.68
C CYS A 158 16.79 6.54 10.34
N ARG A 159 17.52 6.56 11.46
CA ARG A 159 17.81 5.34 12.25
C ARG A 159 16.52 4.69 12.79
N TYR A 160 15.63 5.50 13.35
CA TYR A 160 14.34 5.03 13.85
C TYR A 160 13.51 4.37 12.76
N PHE A 161 13.41 4.96 11.58
CA PHE A 161 12.68 4.38 10.46
C PHE A 161 13.32 3.08 9.95
N ASN A 162 14.65 2.98 9.95
CA ASN A 162 15.34 1.72 9.65
C ASN A 162 14.97 0.60 10.64
N GLU A 163 14.85 0.91 11.93
CA GLU A 163 14.44 -0.06 12.96
C GLU A 163 12.96 -0.49 12.78
N VAL A 164 12.06 0.46 12.52
CA VAL A 164 10.66 0.16 12.23
C VAL A 164 10.54 -0.68 10.97
N GLY A 165 11.26 -0.31 9.90
CA GLY A 165 11.28 -1.05 8.63
C GLY A 165 11.77 -2.49 8.80
N ALA A 166 12.81 -2.71 9.62
CA ALA A 166 13.29 -4.05 9.95
C ALA A 166 12.21 -4.90 10.64
N ARG A 167 11.40 -4.32 11.54
CA ARG A 167 10.29 -5.00 12.22
C ARG A 167 9.15 -5.32 11.25
N CYS A 168 8.80 -4.37 10.38
CA CYS A 168 7.83 -4.61 9.31
C CYS A 168 8.27 -5.77 8.41
N ALA A 169 9.54 -5.78 7.98
CA ALA A 169 10.10 -6.84 7.15
C ALA A 169 10.07 -8.21 7.86
N ALA A 170 10.41 -8.27 9.15
CA ALA A 170 10.30 -9.49 9.95
C ALA A 170 8.85 -10.01 10.05
N ALA A 171 7.86 -9.12 10.00
CA ALA A 171 6.44 -9.48 9.95
C ALA A 171 5.95 -9.81 8.52
N GLY A 172 6.81 -9.71 7.49
CA GLY A 172 6.44 -9.90 6.08
C GLY A 172 5.69 -8.72 5.49
N MET A 173 5.87 -7.52 6.04
CA MET A 173 5.29 -6.26 5.58
C MET A 173 6.39 -5.30 5.13
N LYS A 174 6.02 -4.22 4.49
CA LYS A 174 6.92 -3.15 4.05
C LYS A 174 6.60 -1.86 4.79
N PHE A 175 7.64 -1.08 5.04
CA PHE A 175 7.53 0.21 5.70
C PHE A 175 7.92 1.32 4.74
N GLY A 176 7.25 2.48 4.83
CA GLY A 176 7.54 3.63 3.99
C GLY A 176 7.30 4.97 4.69
N TYR A 177 7.80 6.01 4.03
CA TYR A 177 7.54 7.40 4.38
C TYR A 177 6.88 8.12 3.19
N HIS A 178 5.80 8.85 3.45
CA HIS A 178 5.07 9.68 2.49
C HIS A 178 5.48 11.14 2.67
N ASN A 179 6.00 11.74 1.63
CA ASN A 179 6.43 13.13 1.67
C ASN A 179 5.27 14.10 1.40
N HIS A 180 5.48 15.33 1.85
CA HIS A 180 4.72 16.51 1.45
C HIS A 180 5.71 17.60 0.98
N SER A 181 5.23 18.83 0.84
CA SER A 181 6.08 19.95 0.40
C SER A 181 7.24 20.27 1.35
N ARG A 182 7.06 20.01 2.66
CA ARG A 182 8.07 20.32 3.68
C ARG A 182 9.36 19.53 3.49
N GLU A 183 9.29 18.32 3.01
CA GLU A 183 10.45 17.44 2.81
C GLU A 183 11.36 17.96 1.68
N PHE A 184 10.90 18.89 0.85
CA PHE A 184 11.72 19.59 -0.15
C PHE A 184 12.40 20.85 0.39
N GLU A 185 12.13 21.25 1.65
CA GLU A 185 12.83 22.34 2.31
C GLU A 185 14.21 21.88 2.80
N LYS A 186 15.09 22.86 3.03
CA LYS A 186 16.42 22.58 3.57
C LYS A 186 16.40 22.62 5.11
N ILE A 187 17.09 21.66 5.69
CA ILE A 187 17.54 21.68 7.06
C ILE A 187 19.05 21.91 7.01
N GLU A 188 19.50 23.03 7.60
CA GLU A 188 20.86 23.54 7.43
C GLU A 188 21.15 23.76 5.93
N ASP A 189 22.01 22.96 5.30
CA ASP A 189 22.36 23.07 3.88
C ASP A 189 21.82 21.93 3.01
N LYS A 190 21.09 20.94 3.59
CA LYS A 190 20.61 19.74 2.93
C LYS A 190 19.10 19.78 2.69
N VAL A 191 18.65 19.35 1.53
CA VAL A 191 17.22 19.05 1.30
C VAL A 191 16.84 17.86 2.17
N MET A 192 15.75 17.99 2.93
CA MET A 192 15.33 16.99 3.91
C MET A 192 15.09 15.62 3.27
N LEU A 193 14.37 15.56 2.14
CA LEU A 193 14.07 14.32 1.44
C LEU A 193 15.34 13.63 0.91
N ASP A 194 16.26 14.40 0.30
CA ASP A 194 17.53 13.85 -0.21
C ASP A 194 18.34 13.24 0.94
N TYR A 195 18.40 13.95 2.07
CA TYR A 195 19.09 13.45 3.27
C TYR A 195 18.45 12.16 3.79
N MET A 196 17.12 12.06 3.80
CA MET A 196 16.42 10.83 4.22
C MET A 196 16.72 9.67 3.27
N LEU A 197 16.70 9.91 1.95
CA LEU A 197 17.03 8.89 0.94
C LEU A 197 18.47 8.38 1.08
N GLU A 198 19.42 9.27 1.41
CA GLU A 198 20.84 8.92 1.60
C GLU A 198 21.11 8.18 2.92
N ASN A 199 20.27 8.36 3.96
CA ASN A 199 20.51 7.90 5.31
C ASN A 199 19.51 6.83 5.81
N THR A 200 18.60 6.37 4.97
CA THR A 200 17.77 5.21 5.24
C THR A 200 18.19 4.02 4.37
N ASP A 201 17.95 2.82 4.88
CA ASP A 201 18.24 1.57 4.18
C ASP A 201 17.10 1.29 3.17
N PRO A 202 17.37 1.24 1.85
CA PRO A 202 16.35 1.03 0.83
C PRO A 202 15.66 -0.34 0.89
N ASP A 203 16.25 -1.32 1.57
CA ASP A 203 15.63 -2.60 1.82
C ASP A 203 14.63 -2.56 2.99
N LYS A 204 14.63 -1.48 3.78
CA LYS A 204 13.79 -1.30 4.96
C LYS A 204 12.79 -0.16 4.85
N VAL A 205 13.17 0.92 4.16
CA VAL A 205 12.35 2.14 4.09
C VAL A 205 12.11 2.50 2.63
N LEU A 206 10.86 2.45 2.23
CA LEU A 206 10.38 2.91 0.93
C LEU A 206 9.93 4.38 1.03
N PHE A 207 9.80 5.04 -0.12
CA PHE A 207 9.23 6.38 -0.18
C PHE A 207 7.99 6.37 -1.07
N GLU A 208 6.89 6.84 -0.51
CA GLU A 208 5.65 7.07 -1.23
C GLU A 208 5.62 8.55 -1.63
N MET A 209 5.64 8.79 -2.94
CA MET A 209 5.65 10.14 -3.49
C MET A 209 4.24 10.70 -3.57
N ASP A 210 4.04 11.92 -2.98
CA ASP A 210 2.81 12.70 -3.05
C ASP A 210 2.85 13.75 -4.19
#